data_50309eced2ee69ae5f0b549bc161560d
#
_entry.id   50309eced2ee69ae5f0b549bc161560d
#
_cell.length_a   1.000
_cell.length_b   1.000
_cell.length_c   1.000
_cell.angle_alpha   90.00
_cell.angle_beta   90.00
_cell.angle_gamma   90.00
#
_symmetry.space_group_name_H-M   'P 1'
#
loop_
_entity.id
_entity.type
_entity.pdbx_description
1 polymer ?
#
loop_
_entity_poly.entity_id
_entity_poly.type
_entity_poly.pdbx_seq_one_letter_code
_entity_poly.pdbx_strand_id
1 'polypeptide(L)'
;MKKTGGFTIIELMTVLAIIAVVTAIVTPNILVWRNNAKMRDAVDNLMGDLQMAKISAVKENNNVAVLFNPTSYRVFVDKDNPWVQDADERLLRVRTLPAGVKFDLSHPDWTFTNNRTRFNSRGRANIAGTAVIVNLDGRQRDVNVSTLGRIRVQKID
;
A
#
# COMPACT_ATOMS: atom_id res chain seq x y z
N MET A 1 42.05 -47.77 -5.12
CA MET A 1 40.76 -47.55 -5.77
C MET A 1 39.80 -47.02 -4.71
N LYS A 2 39.32 -45.75 -4.83
CA LYS A 2 38.28 -45.20 -3.95
C LYS A 2 36.93 -45.82 -4.36
N LYS A 3 36.24 -46.53 -3.47
CA LYS A 3 34.86 -46.97 -3.69
C LYS A 3 33.96 -45.75 -3.70
N THR A 4 33.42 -45.36 -4.84
CA THR A 4 32.31 -44.44 -4.92
C THR A 4 31.03 -45.12 -4.49
N GLY A 5 30.60 -44.91 -3.25
CA GLY A 5 29.32 -45.42 -2.76
C GLY A 5 28.19 -44.70 -3.50
N GLY A 6 27.29 -45.43 -4.15
CA GLY A 6 26.04 -44.89 -4.72
C GLY A 6 24.98 -44.72 -3.65
N PHE A 7 24.04 -43.78 -3.83
CA PHE A 7 22.87 -43.63 -2.95
C PHE A 7 21.95 -44.85 -3.02
N THR A 8 21.44 -45.23 -1.88
CA THR A 8 20.39 -46.29 -1.82
C THR A 8 19.01 -45.69 -2.11
N ILE A 9 18.10 -46.54 -2.62
CA ILE A 9 16.71 -46.11 -2.87
C ILE A 9 16.03 -45.67 -1.54
N ILE A 10 16.32 -46.34 -0.44
CA ILE A 10 15.74 -46.02 0.86
C ILE A 10 16.23 -44.63 1.38
N GLU A 11 17.47 -44.28 1.10
CA GLU A 11 18.04 -43.00 1.47
C GLU A 11 17.38 -41.86 0.67
N LEU A 12 17.13 -42.08 -0.64
CA LEU A 12 16.40 -41.10 -1.48
C LEU A 12 14.95 -40.95 -0.99
N MET A 13 14.26 -42.06 -0.68
CA MET A 13 12.87 -41.99 -0.16
C MET A 13 12.80 -41.24 1.19
N THR A 14 13.77 -41.46 2.06
CA THR A 14 13.84 -40.79 3.36
C THR A 14 14.02 -39.27 3.18
N VAL A 15 14.92 -38.85 2.30
CA VAL A 15 15.16 -37.43 1.98
C VAL A 15 13.90 -36.80 1.41
N LEU A 16 13.22 -37.47 0.46
CA LEU A 16 11.97 -36.94 -0.12
C LEU A 16 10.85 -36.83 0.93
N ALA A 17 10.74 -37.79 1.86
CA ALA A 17 9.77 -37.72 2.95
C ALA A 17 10.03 -36.52 3.87
N ILE A 18 11.29 -36.27 4.24
CA ILE A 18 11.67 -35.13 5.06
C ILE A 18 11.36 -33.81 4.34
N ILE A 19 11.70 -33.68 3.06
CA ILE A 19 11.40 -32.48 2.26
C ILE A 19 9.90 -32.25 2.19
N ALA A 20 9.08 -33.27 1.97
CA ALA A 20 7.64 -33.17 1.91
C ALA A 20 7.05 -32.62 3.24
N VAL A 21 7.49 -33.16 4.39
CA VAL A 21 7.05 -32.67 5.70
C VAL A 21 7.45 -31.23 5.95
N VAL A 22 8.70 -30.87 5.68
CA VAL A 22 9.19 -29.50 5.85
C VAL A 22 8.42 -28.52 4.95
N THR A 23 8.19 -28.89 3.69
CA THR A 23 7.45 -28.04 2.74
C THR A 23 6.00 -27.82 3.19
N ALA A 24 5.34 -28.83 3.73
CA ALA A 24 3.97 -28.72 4.23
C ALA A 24 3.84 -27.69 5.37
N ILE A 25 4.83 -27.59 6.23
CA ILE A 25 4.85 -26.63 7.37
C ILE A 25 5.22 -25.22 6.93
N VAL A 26 6.14 -25.08 6.00
CA VAL A 26 6.71 -23.79 5.61
C VAL A 26 5.78 -23.02 4.67
N THR A 27 5.07 -23.70 3.76
CA THR A 27 4.25 -23.08 2.72
C THR A 27 3.20 -22.07 3.24
N PRO A 28 2.35 -22.40 4.25
CA PRO A 28 1.34 -21.46 4.73
C PRO A 28 1.96 -20.19 5.32
N ASN A 29 3.10 -20.31 5.98
CA ASN A 29 3.77 -19.19 6.63
C ASN A 29 4.34 -18.16 5.63
N ILE A 30 4.85 -18.67 4.49
CA ILE A 30 5.36 -17.79 3.40
C ILE A 30 4.22 -16.98 2.77
N LEU A 31 3.02 -17.55 2.61
CA LEU A 31 1.88 -16.84 2.03
C LEU A 31 1.45 -15.67 2.91
N VAL A 32 1.32 -15.88 4.22
CA VAL A 32 0.98 -14.81 5.17
C VAL A 32 2.07 -13.72 5.18
N TRP A 33 3.33 -14.12 5.20
CA TRP A 33 4.45 -13.17 5.15
C TRP A 33 4.42 -12.32 3.86
N ARG A 34 4.16 -12.93 2.70
CA ARG A 34 4.05 -12.25 1.41
C ARG A 34 2.89 -11.25 1.38
N ASN A 35 1.71 -11.62 1.91
CA ASN A 35 0.55 -10.72 1.98
C ASN A 35 0.84 -9.51 2.88
N ASN A 36 1.53 -9.72 3.99
CA ASN A 36 1.95 -8.64 4.88
C ASN A 36 3.01 -7.73 4.24
N ALA A 37 3.94 -8.28 3.46
CA ALA A 37 4.92 -7.50 2.72
C ALA A 37 4.22 -6.57 1.71
N LYS A 38 3.29 -7.11 0.90
CA LYS A 38 2.49 -6.32 -0.05
C LYS A 38 1.72 -5.17 0.61
N MET A 39 1.16 -5.42 1.80
CA MET A 39 0.44 -4.39 2.54
C MET A 39 1.40 -3.29 3.04
N ARG A 40 2.58 -3.66 3.56
CA ARG A 40 3.60 -2.67 3.94
C ARG A 40 4.01 -1.81 2.75
N ASP A 41 4.31 -2.44 1.62
CA ASP A 41 4.67 -1.74 0.38
C ASP A 41 3.58 -0.75 -0.06
N ALA A 42 2.30 -1.14 0.04
CA ALA A 42 1.17 -0.26 -0.29
C ALA A 42 1.10 0.96 0.64
N VAL A 43 1.27 0.75 1.95
CA VAL A 43 1.27 1.81 2.97
C VAL A 43 2.45 2.76 2.78
N ASP A 44 3.66 2.24 2.60
CA ASP A 44 4.87 3.03 2.44
C ASP A 44 4.83 3.87 1.14
N ASN A 45 4.33 3.27 0.07
CA ASN A 45 4.10 3.96 -1.20
C ASN A 45 3.06 5.08 -1.05
N LEU A 46 1.92 4.81 -0.39
CA LEU A 46 0.89 5.84 -0.16
C LEU A 46 1.45 6.99 0.68
N MET A 47 2.18 6.67 1.75
CA MET A 47 2.79 7.69 2.60
C MET A 47 3.78 8.55 1.83
N GLY A 48 4.64 7.94 1.01
CA GLY A 48 5.58 8.65 0.15
C GLY A 48 4.89 9.53 -0.89
N ASP A 49 3.84 9.03 -1.54
CA ASP A 49 3.09 9.78 -2.55
C ASP A 49 2.26 10.93 -1.93
N LEU A 50 1.73 10.76 -0.71
CA LEU A 50 1.10 11.85 0.03
C LEU A 50 2.11 12.94 0.45
N GLN A 51 3.32 12.55 0.86
CA GLN A 51 4.39 13.50 1.14
C GLN A 51 4.83 14.24 -0.12
N MET A 52 4.99 13.53 -1.24
CA MET A 52 5.26 14.13 -2.55
C MET A 52 4.16 15.13 -2.95
N ALA A 53 2.87 14.75 -2.80
CA ALA A 53 1.74 15.63 -3.08
C ALA A 53 1.82 16.94 -2.28
N LYS A 54 2.10 16.83 -0.97
CA LYS A 54 2.28 17.99 -0.09
C LYS A 54 3.44 18.88 -0.53
N ILE A 55 4.60 18.30 -0.85
CA ILE A 55 5.78 19.04 -1.30
C ILE A 55 5.52 19.71 -2.65
N SER A 56 4.88 19.02 -3.58
CA SER A 56 4.51 19.56 -4.89
C SER A 56 3.54 20.72 -4.76
N ALA A 57 2.55 20.63 -3.86
CA ALA A 57 1.62 21.72 -3.60
C ALA A 57 2.33 23.00 -3.15
N VAL A 58 3.30 22.87 -2.24
CA VAL A 58 4.12 24.01 -1.77
C VAL A 58 5.03 24.54 -2.86
N LYS A 59 5.73 23.64 -3.59
CA LYS A 59 6.68 24.01 -4.64
C LYS A 59 6.02 24.74 -5.80
N GLU A 60 4.84 24.28 -6.21
CA GLU A 60 4.12 24.84 -7.37
C GLU A 60 3.18 25.98 -6.98
N ASN A 61 3.08 26.29 -5.70
CA ASN A 61 2.14 27.28 -5.15
C ASN A 61 0.68 27.02 -5.60
N ASN A 62 0.31 25.76 -5.74
CA ASN A 62 -0.98 25.29 -6.20
C ASN A 62 -1.56 24.21 -5.28
N ASN A 63 -2.81 23.86 -5.50
CA ASN A 63 -3.36 22.70 -4.83
C ASN A 63 -2.91 21.42 -5.52
N VAL A 64 -2.75 20.33 -4.74
CA VAL A 64 -2.52 18.98 -5.25
C VAL A 64 -3.57 18.05 -4.66
N ALA A 65 -4.37 17.47 -5.52
CA ALA A 65 -5.44 16.54 -5.15
C ALA A 65 -4.97 15.10 -5.15
N VAL A 66 -5.55 14.32 -4.24
CA VAL A 66 -5.40 12.87 -4.16
C VAL A 66 -6.79 12.26 -4.14
N LEU A 67 -7.08 11.41 -5.11
CA LEU A 67 -8.35 10.70 -5.23
C LEU A 67 -8.11 9.20 -5.03
N PHE A 68 -8.90 8.60 -4.13
CA PHE A 68 -8.83 7.19 -3.79
C PHE A 68 -9.93 6.40 -4.48
N ASN A 69 -9.57 5.26 -5.06
CA ASN A 69 -10.47 4.22 -5.53
C ASN A 69 -10.18 2.93 -4.73
N PRO A 70 -11.04 1.93 -4.75
CA PRO A 70 -10.82 0.72 -3.95
C PRO A 70 -9.47 0.03 -4.15
N THR A 71 -8.92 0.08 -5.36
CA THR A 71 -7.66 -0.62 -5.71
C THR A 71 -6.56 0.29 -6.26
N SER A 72 -6.79 1.60 -6.28
CA SER A 72 -5.84 2.57 -6.86
C SER A 72 -6.04 3.95 -6.28
N TYR A 73 -5.06 4.82 -6.51
CA TYR A 73 -5.21 6.26 -6.28
C TYR A 73 -4.43 7.04 -7.32
N ARG A 74 -4.82 8.31 -7.49
CA ARG A 74 -4.12 9.26 -8.35
C ARG A 74 -3.84 10.56 -7.62
N VAL A 75 -2.72 11.18 -7.99
CA VAL A 75 -2.24 12.46 -7.46
C VAL A 75 -2.02 13.38 -8.64
N PHE A 76 -2.62 14.55 -8.62
CA PHE A 76 -2.48 15.55 -9.70
C PHE A 76 -2.51 16.99 -9.15
N VAL A 77 -1.96 17.90 -9.94
CA VAL A 77 -2.04 19.33 -9.65
C VAL A 77 -3.46 19.80 -9.97
N ASP A 78 -4.13 20.43 -9.02
CA ASP A 78 -5.55 20.82 -9.06
C ASP A 78 -5.64 22.34 -9.03
N LYS A 79 -5.72 22.98 -10.22
CA LYS A 79 -5.63 24.43 -10.36
C LYS A 79 -7.00 25.12 -10.30
N ASP A 80 -7.87 24.78 -11.23
CA ASP A 80 -9.04 25.59 -11.54
C ASP A 80 -10.35 24.92 -11.12
N ASN A 81 -10.57 23.67 -11.48
CA ASN A 81 -11.78 22.91 -11.19
C ASN A 81 -11.53 21.87 -10.11
N PRO A 82 -11.90 22.14 -8.86
CA PRO A 82 -11.51 21.27 -7.76
C PRO A 82 -12.01 19.82 -7.94
N TRP A 83 -11.08 18.87 -7.76
CA TRP A 83 -11.33 17.44 -7.77
C TRP A 83 -11.52 16.79 -9.15
N VAL A 84 -11.41 17.55 -10.22
CA VAL A 84 -11.43 17.04 -11.59
C VAL A 84 -10.05 17.28 -12.19
N GLN A 85 -9.46 16.25 -12.75
CA GLN A 85 -8.20 16.42 -13.48
C GLN A 85 -8.52 16.90 -14.89
N ASP A 86 -8.19 18.13 -15.20
CA ASP A 86 -8.32 18.72 -16.53
C ASP A 86 -7.10 18.39 -17.42
N ALA A 87 -7.24 18.62 -18.74
CA ALA A 87 -6.23 18.21 -19.72
C ALA A 87 -4.89 18.96 -19.58
N ASP A 88 -4.91 20.17 -19.03
CA ASP A 88 -3.75 21.02 -18.77
C ASP A 88 -3.17 20.82 -17.36
N GLU A 89 -3.79 19.98 -16.56
CA GLU A 89 -3.33 19.68 -15.21
C GLU A 89 -2.36 18.51 -15.18
N ARG A 90 -1.27 18.74 -14.49
CA ARG A 90 -0.19 17.74 -14.44
C ARG A 90 -0.54 16.58 -13.52
N LEU A 91 -0.63 15.39 -14.09
CA LEU A 91 -0.68 14.15 -13.35
C LEU A 91 0.69 13.85 -12.73
N LEU A 92 0.74 13.77 -11.42
CA LEU A 92 1.97 13.50 -10.66
C LEU A 92 2.18 11.99 -10.45
N ARG A 93 1.09 11.28 -10.13
CA ARG A 93 1.15 9.85 -9.85
C ARG A 93 -0.19 9.16 -10.11
N VAL A 94 -0.11 7.98 -10.69
CA VAL A 94 -1.18 6.97 -10.65
C VAL A 94 -0.56 5.70 -10.06
N ARG A 95 -1.21 5.14 -9.07
CA ARG A 95 -0.74 3.90 -8.47
C ARG A 95 -1.87 2.93 -8.24
N THR A 96 -1.66 1.70 -8.69
CA THR A 96 -2.52 0.55 -8.37
C THR A 96 -1.93 -0.18 -7.18
N LEU A 97 -2.76 -0.57 -6.24
CA LEU A 97 -2.35 -1.36 -5.08
C LEU A 97 -1.96 -2.78 -5.50
N PRO A 98 -1.04 -3.43 -4.77
CA PRO A 98 -0.68 -4.82 -5.02
C PRO A 98 -1.89 -5.76 -4.93
N ALA A 99 -1.90 -6.82 -5.74
CA ALA A 99 -2.99 -7.80 -5.72
C ALA A 99 -3.21 -8.37 -4.31
N GLY A 100 -4.47 -8.31 -3.85
CA GLY A 100 -4.87 -8.73 -2.50
C GLY A 100 -4.81 -7.62 -1.45
N VAL A 101 -4.47 -6.39 -1.82
CA VAL A 101 -4.52 -5.20 -0.97
C VAL A 101 -5.53 -4.22 -1.55
N LYS A 102 -6.37 -3.63 -0.72
CA LYS A 102 -7.36 -2.64 -1.15
C LYS A 102 -7.56 -1.55 -0.09
N PHE A 103 -8.09 -0.42 -0.52
CA PHE A 103 -8.70 0.55 0.38
C PHE A 103 -10.11 0.05 0.76
N ASP A 104 -10.41 0.05 2.05
CA ASP A 104 -11.78 -0.21 2.51
C ASP A 104 -12.51 1.12 2.72
N LEU A 105 -13.10 1.61 1.64
CA LEU A 105 -13.79 2.91 1.60
C LEU A 105 -15.09 2.91 2.43
N SER A 106 -15.58 1.75 2.84
CA SER A 106 -16.79 1.58 3.65
C SER A 106 -16.48 1.34 5.12
N HIS A 107 -15.20 1.24 5.48
CA HIS A 107 -14.78 0.98 6.85
C HIS A 107 -15.15 2.15 7.78
N PRO A 108 -15.59 1.91 9.03
CA PRO A 108 -15.93 2.98 9.99
C PRO A 108 -14.80 3.98 10.22
N ASP A 109 -13.55 3.53 10.17
CA ASP A 109 -12.36 4.36 10.36
C ASP A 109 -11.92 5.10 9.07
N TRP A 110 -12.55 4.82 7.92
CA TRP A 110 -12.35 5.60 6.71
C TRP A 110 -13.03 6.96 6.85
N THR A 111 -12.26 8.03 6.95
CA THR A 111 -12.81 9.36 7.23
C THR A 111 -12.57 10.40 6.13
N PHE A 112 -11.95 10.02 5.02
CA PHE A 112 -11.84 10.94 3.88
C PHE A 112 -13.20 11.14 3.19
N THR A 113 -13.75 12.33 3.33
CA THR A 113 -15.02 12.71 2.67
C THR A 113 -14.89 12.57 1.15
N ASN A 114 -15.84 11.85 0.53
CA ASN A 114 -15.85 11.55 -0.90
C ASN A 114 -14.55 10.91 -1.41
N ASN A 115 -13.87 10.12 -0.58
CA ASN A 115 -12.65 9.37 -0.92
C ASN A 115 -11.55 10.24 -1.52
N ARG A 116 -11.31 11.42 -0.95
CA ARG A 116 -10.35 12.37 -1.49
C ARG A 116 -9.73 13.27 -0.42
N THR A 117 -8.53 13.77 -0.71
CA THR A 117 -7.87 14.82 0.06
C THR A 117 -7.13 15.77 -0.88
N ARG A 118 -6.77 16.95 -0.40
CA ARG A 118 -6.05 17.96 -1.18
C ARG A 118 -5.11 18.73 -0.29
N PHE A 119 -3.87 18.87 -0.71
CA PHE A 119 -2.89 19.74 -0.06
C PHE A 119 -2.86 21.12 -0.75
N ASN A 120 -2.85 22.17 0.02
CA ASN A 120 -2.73 23.55 -0.49
C ASN A 120 -1.25 23.99 -0.54
N SER A 121 -1.01 25.17 -1.11
CA SER A 121 0.33 25.77 -1.25
C SER A 121 1.06 26.03 0.08
N ARG A 122 0.38 25.94 1.23
CA ARG A 122 0.98 26.01 2.57
C ARG A 122 1.28 24.62 3.16
N GLY A 123 1.10 23.54 2.39
CA GLY A 123 1.29 22.17 2.82
C GLY A 123 0.24 21.66 3.81
N ARG A 124 -0.91 22.34 3.96
CA ARG A 124 -2.03 21.92 4.81
C ARG A 124 -3.03 21.10 4.00
N ALA A 125 -3.62 20.10 4.63
CA ALA A 125 -4.68 19.33 4.01
C ALA A 125 -6.04 20.04 4.17
N ASN A 126 -6.77 20.21 3.06
CA ASN A 126 -8.12 20.77 3.09
C ASN A 126 -9.14 19.78 3.64
N ILE A 127 -8.94 18.49 3.37
CA ILE A 127 -9.71 17.38 3.92
C ILE A 127 -8.73 16.50 4.69
N ALA A 128 -8.81 16.54 6.00
CA ALA A 128 -8.12 15.61 6.87
C ALA A 128 -8.90 14.30 6.93
N GLY A 129 -8.22 13.20 7.15
CA GLY A 129 -8.88 11.90 7.22
C GLY A 129 -7.91 10.76 7.38
N THR A 130 -8.47 9.57 7.41
CA THR A 130 -7.76 8.30 7.52
C THR A 130 -8.08 7.43 6.31
N ALA A 131 -7.06 6.91 5.66
CA ALA A 131 -7.18 5.87 4.65
C ALA A 131 -6.99 4.51 5.33
N VAL A 132 -7.96 3.63 5.19
CA VAL A 132 -7.93 2.27 5.71
C VAL A 132 -7.49 1.33 4.61
N ILE A 133 -6.40 0.60 4.84
CA ILE A 133 -5.83 -0.37 3.90
C ILE A 133 -5.97 -1.76 4.52
N VAL A 134 -6.56 -2.68 3.78
CA VAL A 134 -6.76 -4.07 4.21
C VAL A 134 -6.15 -5.05 3.23
N ASN A 135 -5.68 -6.19 3.76
CA ASN A 135 -5.17 -7.30 2.96
C ASN A 135 -6.15 -8.49 2.95
N LEU A 136 -5.78 -9.56 2.22
CA LEU A 136 -6.58 -10.79 2.14
C LEU A 136 -6.71 -11.53 3.47
N ASP A 137 -5.78 -11.33 4.40
CA ASP A 137 -5.79 -11.98 5.72
C ASP A 137 -6.62 -11.19 6.74
N GLY A 138 -7.32 -10.10 6.30
CA GLY A 138 -8.13 -9.24 7.16
C GLY A 138 -7.31 -8.30 8.05
N ARG A 139 -6.01 -8.19 7.85
CA ARG A 139 -5.18 -7.22 8.58
C ARG A 139 -5.41 -5.82 8.06
N GLN A 140 -5.40 -4.85 8.96
CA GLN A 140 -5.64 -3.44 8.69
C GLN A 140 -4.41 -2.59 9.00
N ARG A 141 -4.22 -1.55 8.22
CA ARG A 141 -3.30 -0.44 8.50
C ARG A 141 -3.93 0.88 8.06
N ASP A 142 -3.75 1.88 8.89
CA ASP A 142 -4.34 3.19 8.71
C ASP A 142 -3.27 4.23 8.39
N VAL A 143 -3.56 5.06 7.40
CA VAL A 143 -2.75 6.23 7.05
C VAL A 143 -3.57 7.47 7.34
N ASN A 144 -3.20 8.20 8.38
CA ASN A 144 -3.89 9.40 8.81
C ASN A 144 -3.21 10.66 8.27
N VAL A 145 -4.01 11.59 7.76
CA VAL A 145 -3.61 12.93 7.31
C VAL A 145 -4.34 13.96 8.15
N SER A 146 -3.60 14.74 8.92
CA SER A 146 -4.18 15.84 9.72
C SER A 146 -4.38 17.10 8.88
N THR A 147 -5.20 18.04 9.36
CA THR A 147 -5.41 19.37 8.76
C THR A 147 -4.12 20.18 8.60
N LEU A 148 -3.13 19.93 9.46
CA LEU A 148 -1.80 20.56 9.35
C LEU A 148 -0.91 19.89 8.30
N GLY A 149 -1.43 18.89 7.56
CA GLY A 149 -0.66 18.13 6.57
C GLY A 149 0.37 17.18 7.18
N ARG A 150 0.19 16.75 8.45
CA ARG A 150 1.00 15.69 9.05
C ARG A 150 0.44 14.34 8.61
N ILE A 151 1.31 13.48 8.09
CA ILE A 151 0.99 12.14 7.63
C ILE A 151 1.58 11.15 8.64
N ARG A 152 0.78 10.21 9.12
CA ARG A 152 1.16 9.18 10.08
C ARG A 152 0.58 7.84 9.69
N VAL A 153 1.33 6.76 9.93
CA VAL A 153 0.83 5.39 9.84
C VAL A 153 0.48 4.92 11.25
N GLN A 154 -0.70 4.37 11.40
CA GLN A 154 -1.13 3.71 12.62
C GLN A 154 -1.29 2.22 12.32
N LYS A 155 -0.63 1.39 13.10
CA LYS A 155 -0.80 -0.05 13.05
C LYS A 155 -1.98 -0.38 13.97
N ILE A 156 -3.01 -0.99 13.42
CA ILE A 156 -4.09 -1.63 14.18
C ILE A 156 -3.77 -3.13 14.13
N ASP A 157 -3.52 -3.72 15.27
CA ASP A 157 -3.23 -5.17 15.42
C ASP A 157 -4.52 -5.93 15.53
#